data_648232af7158eb3dedd79acdacd74481
#
_entry.id   648232af7158eb3dedd79acdacd74481
#
_cell.length_a   1.000
_cell.length_b   1.000
_cell.length_c   1.000
_cell.angle_alpha   90.00
_cell.angle_beta   90.00
_cell.angle_gamma   90.00
#
_symmetry.space_group_name_H-M   'P 1'
#
loop_
_entity.id
_entity.type
_entity.pdbx_description
1 polymer ?
#
loop_
_entity_poly.entity_id
_entity_poly.type
_entity_poly.pdbx_seq_one_letter_code
_entity_poly.pdbx_strand_id
1 'polypeptide(L)'
;AHEPLDKVIGRRDFYKYRFVVNREVLSPRPDSETLVEAAAELIAEHRLSSLLELGVGSGCLLLSLLADCPGTRGVGADISPAALAVAAENARRLKVEDRLRLVEFDYFKDVFSERFDLIVSNPPYIPSADVAFLAPEVKDYDPLSALDGGADGLDHYRQIASVAGGWLNDGG
;
A
#
# COMPACT_ATOMS: atom_id res chain seq x y z
N ALA A 1 8.92 19.79 17.19
CA ALA A 1 10.21 19.11 17.32
C ALA A 1 10.06 17.56 17.36
N HIS A 2 8.99 17.01 16.79
CA HIS A 2 8.70 15.57 16.77
C HIS A 2 8.55 15.04 15.34
N GLU A 3 8.99 15.80 14.33
CA GLU A 3 8.90 15.35 12.95
C GLU A 3 9.85 14.15 12.73
N PRO A 4 9.32 13.00 12.21
CA PRO A 4 10.13 11.83 11.93
C PRO A 4 11.28 12.15 10.97
N LEU A 5 12.44 11.56 11.22
CA LEU A 5 13.65 11.83 10.44
C LEU A 5 13.44 11.52 8.94
N ASP A 6 12.73 10.46 8.63
CA ASP A 6 12.41 10.06 7.25
C ASP A 6 11.53 11.08 6.52
N LYS A 7 10.58 11.73 7.24
CA LYS A 7 9.77 12.84 6.68
C LYS A 7 10.64 14.09 6.44
N VAL A 8 11.57 14.39 7.35
CA VAL A 8 12.49 15.53 7.21
C VAL A 8 13.44 15.33 6.02
N ILE A 9 14.01 14.14 5.88
CA ILE A 9 14.94 13.83 4.77
C ILE A 9 14.20 13.42 3.48
N GLY A 10 12.88 13.23 3.53
CA GLY A 10 12.02 12.89 2.39
C GLY A 10 12.21 11.49 1.84
N ARG A 11 12.79 10.55 2.64
CA ARG A 11 13.06 9.19 2.18
C ARG A 11 13.12 8.19 3.33
N ARG A 12 12.73 6.94 3.03
CA ARG A 12 12.76 5.79 3.93
C ARG A 12 13.32 4.58 3.21
N ASP A 13 14.23 3.84 3.85
CA ASP A 13 14.65 2.53 3.40
C ASP A 13 13.60 1.51 3.84
N PHE A 14 13.18 0.63 2.93
CA PHE A 14 12.22 -0.43 3.17
C PHE A 14 12.57 -1.62 2.28
N TYR A 15 12.63 -2.80 2.86
CA TYR A 15 13.03 -4.03 2.19
C TYR A 15 14.41 -3.84 1.51
N LYS A 16 14.51 -3.98 0.21
CA LYS A 16 15.76 -3.80 -0.57
C LYS A 16 15.89 -2.41 -1.18
N TYR A 17 14.92 -1.52 -0.98
CA TYR A 17 14.78 -0.30 -1.76
C TYR A 17 14.66 0.94 -0.89
N ARG A 18 14.85 2.09 -1.54
CA ARG A 18 14.67 3.40 -0.93
C ARG A 18 13.49 4.12 -1.55
N PHE A 19 12.53 4.50 -0.72
CA PHE A 19 11.30 5.17 -1.11
C PHE A 19 11.31 6.65 -0.71
N VAL A 20 10.76 7.48 -1.60
CA VAL A 20 10.35 8.84 -1.25
C VAL A 20 9.16 8.76 -0.31
N VAL A 21 9.20 9.53 0.75
CA VAL A 21 8.11 9.69 1.70
C VAL A 21 7.93 11.17 2.06
N ASN A 22 6.69 11.56 2.31
CA ASN A 22 6.32 12.90 2.75
C ASN A 22 5.09 12.81 3.67
N ARG A 23 4.43 13.93 3.97
CA ARG A 23 3.25 13.97 4.83
C ARG A 23 1.99 13.35 4.21
N GLU A 24 2.01 13.08 2.92
CA GLU A 24 0.86 12.54 2.17
C GLU A 24 0.76 11.00 2.24
N VAL A 25 1.79 10.33 2.75
CA VAL A 25 1.85 8.87 2.82
C VAL A 25 2.31 8.38 4.19
N LEU A 26 1.82 7.23 4.60
CA LEU A 26 2.37 6.51 5.75
C LEU A 26 3.85 6.17 5.49
N SER A 27 4.71 6.40 6.47
CA SER A 27 6.08 5.93 6.39
C SER A 27 6.13 4.40 6.39
N PRO A 28 6.82 3.75 5.44
CA PRO A 28 6.94 2.30 5.39
C PRO A 28 7.39 1.71 6.74
N ARG A 29 6.68 0.67 7.20
CA ARG A 29 6.94 0.01 8.49
C ARG A 29 7.71 -1.29 8.25
N PRO A 30 8.74 -1.60 9.05
CA PRO A 30 9.53 -2.84 8.88
C PRO A 30 8.68 -4.11 8.90
N ASP A 31 7.64 -4.15 9.73
CA ASP A 31 6.72 -5.30 9.83
C ASP A 31 6.04 -5.64 8.51
N SER A 32 5.84 -4.63 7.65
CA SER A 32 5.24 -4.82 6.31
C SER A 32 6.19 -5.49 5.31
N GLU A 33 7.49 -5.64 5.63
CA GLU A 33 8.43 -6.38 4.78
C GLU A 33 8.06 -7.88 4.72
N THR A 34 7.52 -8.43 5.80
CA THR A 34 7.01 -9.81 5.84
C THR A 34 5.89 -10.02 4.80
N LEU A 35 5.07 -9.01 4.55
CA LEU A 35 4.02 -9.09 3.53
C LEU A 35 4.62 -9.15 2.11
N VAL A 36 5.71 -8.41 1.87
CA VAL A 36 6.43 -8.47 0.58
C VAL A 36 7.04 -9.86 0.39
N GLU A 37 7.68 -10.42 1.41
CA GLU A 37 8.30 -11.76 1.34
C GLU A 37 7.25 -12.84 1.06
N ALA A 38 6.16 -12.88 1.81
CA ALA A 38 5.08 -13.83 1.61
C ALA A 38 4.43 -13.70 0.21
N ALA A 39 4.19 -12.47 -0.25
CA ALA A 39 3.65 -12.23 -1.58
C ALA A 39 4.61 -12.67 -2.68
N ALA A 40 5.92 -12.43 -2.54
CA ALA A 40 6.93 -12.85 -3.50
C ALA A 40 7.03 -14.40 -3.60
N GLU A 41 6.92 -15.09 -2.47
CA GLU A 41 6.86 -16.56 -2.44
C GLU A 41 5.63 -17.09 -3.21
N LEU A 42 4.43 -16.55 -2.95
CA LEU A 42 3.21 -16.92 -3.68
C LEU A 42 3.34 -16.64 -5.19
N ILE A 43 3.87 -15.47 -5.56
CA ILE A 43 4.09 -15.12 -6.97
C ILE A 43 4.99 -16.15 -7.65
N ALA A 44 6.07 -16.56 -7.00
CA ALA A 44 7.01 -17.52 -7.56
C ALA A 44 6.42 -18.94 -7.64
N GLU A 45 5.74 -19.40 -6.59
CA GLU A 45 5.15 -20.74 -6.49
C GLU A 45 4.02 -20.92 -7.51
N HIS A 46 3.11 -19.95 -7.59
CA HIS A 46 1.91 -20.03 -8.44
C HIS A 46 2.03 -19.30 -9.78
N ARG A 47 3.18 -18.69 -10.07
CA ARG A 47 3.46 -17.93 -11.31
C ARG A 47 2.44 -16.81 -11.54
N LEU A 48 2.08 -16.11 -10.46
CA LEU A 48 1.13 -15.01 -10.51
C LEU A 48 1.70 -13.85 -11.32
N SER A 49 0.87 -13.11 -12.02
CA SER A 49 1.29 -12.08 -12.96
C SER A 49 0.57 -10.74 -12.80
N SER A 50 -0.63 -10.73 -12.24
CA SER A 50 -1.45 -9.55 -12.04
C SER A 50 -1.69 -9.27 -10.55
N LEU A 51 -1.22 -8.12 -10.09
CA LEU A 51 -1.26 -7.74 -8.67
C LEU A 51 -2.14 -6.51 -8.46
N LEU A 52 -2.85 -6.47 -7.35
CA LEU A 52 -3.56 -5.28 -6.86
C LEU A 52 -3.05 -4.93 -5.47
N GLU A 53 -2.69 -3.67 -5.23
CA GLU A 53 -2.53 -3.13 -3.88
C GLU A 53 -3.63 -2.13 -3.59
N LEU A 54 -4.34 -2.33 -2.47
CA LEU A 54 -5.34 -1.40 -1.93
C LEU A 54 -4.70 -0.54 -0.84
N GLY A 55 -4.83 0.79 -0.96
CA GLY A 55 -4.14 1.74 -0.09
C GLY A 55 -2.64 1.78 -0.41
N VAL A 56 -2.28 2.05 -1.67
CA VAL A 56 -0.89 1.94 -2.14
C VAL A 56 0.09 2.89 -1.44
N GLY A 57 -0.37 4.02 -0.95
CA GLY A 57 0.46 4.98 -0.22
C GLY A 57 1.74 5.37 -0.96
N SER A 58 2.90 5.09 -0.37
CA SER A 58 4.21 5.29 -1.01
C SER A 58 4.52 4.29 -2.13
N GLY A 59 3.73 3.22 -2.25
CA GLY A 59 3.97 2.10 -3.15
C GLY A 59 4.96 1.08 -2.63
N CYS A 60 5.38 1.15 -1.37
CA CYS A 60 6.48 0.33 -0.88
C CYS A 60 6.26 -1.18 -1.01
N LEU A 61 5.02 -1.68 -0.89
CA LEU A 61 4.72 -3.10 -1.07
C LEU A 61 4.73 -3.47 -2.56
N LEU A 62 3.84 -2.89 -3.35
CA LEU A 62 3.66 -3.25 -4.77
C LEU A 62 4.92 -3.01 -5.58
N LEU A 63 5.58 -1.87 -5.40
CA LEU A 63 6.77 -1.55 -6.18
C LEU A 63 7.96 -2.44 -5.83
N SER A 64 8.09 -2.90 -4.58
CA SER A 64 9.08 -3.91 -4.19
C SER A 64 8.80 -5.23 -4.92
N LEU A 65 7.53 -5.66 -4.97
CA LEU A 65 7.12 -6.87 -5.71
C LEU A 65 7.38 -6.73 -7.20
N LEU A 66 7.03 -5.60 -7.81
CA LEU A 66 7.29 -5.37 -9.24
C LEU A 66 8.79 -5.35 -9.56
N ALA A 67 9.63 -4.83 -8.66
CA ALA A 67 11.07 -4.79 -8.86
C ALA A 67 11.72 -6.18 -8.73
N ASP A 68 11.27 -6.99 -7.76
CA ASP A 68 11.81 -8.35 -7.53
C ASP A 68 11.21 -9.40 -8.47
N CYS A 69 9.99 -9.18 -9.00
CA CYS A 69 9.26 -10.12 -9.84
C CYS A 69 9.02 -9.51 -11.24
N PRO A 70 9.99 -9.57 -12.17
CA PRO A 70 9.91 -8.84 -13.44
C PRO A 70 8.79 -9.33 -14.38
N GLY A 71 8.23 -10.51 -14.14
CA GLY A 71 7.07 -11.04 -14.87
C GLY A 71 5.71 -10.50 -14.44
N THR A 72 5.65 -9.66 -13.39
CA THR A 72 4.40 -9.17 -12.85
C THR A 72 4.04 -7.78 -13.36
N ARG A 73 2.74 -7.47 -13.35
CA ARG A 73 2.15 -6.14 -13.52
C ARG A 73 1.29 -5.82 -12.32
N GLY A 74 1.17 -4.55 -11.96
CA GLY A 74 0.42 -4.15 -10.78
C GLY A 74 -0.52 -2.97 -11.01
N VAL A 75 -1.58 -2.97 -10.24
CA VAL A 75 -2.46 -1.82 -10.05
C VAL A 75 -2.31 -1.37 -8.61
N GLY A 76 -1.92 -0.11 -8.41
CA GLY A 76 -1.90 0.54 -7.10
C GLY A 76 -3.11 1.46 -6.97
N ALA A 77 -3.96 1.16 -6.02
CA ALA A 77 -5.20 1.89 -5.75
C ALA A 77 -5.08 2.69 -4.45
N ASP A 78 -5.45 3.96 -4.47
CA ASP A 78 -5.49 4.82 -3.28
C ASP A 78 -6.58 5.87 -3.43
N ILE A 79 -7.19 6.25 -2.32
CA ILE A 79 -8.18 7.34 -2.30
C ILE A 79 -7.53 8.72 -2.42
N SER A 80 -6.22 8.83 -2.14
CA SER A 80 -5.46 10.07 -2.13
C SER A 80 -4.68 10.27 -3.43
N PRO A 81 -5.04 11.25 -4.28
CA PRO A 81 -4.23 11.61 -5.45
C PRO A 81 -2.79 12.02 -5.07
N ALA A 82 -2.60 12.60 -3.89
CA ALA A 82 -1.28 12.99 -3.40
C ALA A 82 -0.41 11.75 -3.07
N ALA A 83 -1.00 10.70 -2.49
CA ALA A 83 -0.32 9.43 -2.28
C ALA A 83 0.06 8.77 -3.62
N LEU A 84 -0.87 8.76 -4.60
CA LEU A 84 -0.60 8.25 -5.94
C LEU A 84 0.56 8.99 -6.63
N ALA A 85 0.69 10.30 -6.43
CA ALA A 85 1.81 11.07 -6.96
C ALA A 85 3.16 10.63 -6.34
N VAL A 86 3.19 10.31 -5.05
CA VAL A 86 4.39 9.76 -4.37
C VAL A 86 4.71 8.37 -4.91
N ALA A 87 3.71 7.50 -5.05
CA ALA A 87 3.90 6.17 -5.63
C ALA A 87 4.43 6.25 -7.08
N ALA A 88 3.91 7.17 -7.89
CA ALA A 88 4.39 7.40 -9.25
C ALA A 88 5.86 7.85 -9.31
N GLU A 89 6.29 8.70 -8.36
CA GLU A 89 7.70 9.09 -8.26
C GLU A 89 8.59 7.89 -7.88
N ASN A 90 8.15 7.10 -6.92
CA ASN A 90 8.86 5.89 -6.50
C ASN A 90 8.94 4.85 -7.63
N ALA A 91 7.87 4.66 -8.39
CA ALA A 91 7.87 3.75 -9.54
C ALA A 91 8.92 4.13 -10.59
N ARG A 92 9.02 5.42 -10.94
CA ARG A 92 10.07 5.92 -11.85
C ARG A 92 11.47 5.67 -11.31
N ARG A 93 11.70 5.90 -10.02
CA ARG A 93 13.01 5.66 -9.38
C ARG A 93 13.42 4.20 -9.41
N LEU A 94 12.46 3.30 -9.25
CA LEU A 94 12.65 1.85 -9.30
C LEU A 94 12.59 1.29 -10.74
N LYS A 95 12.23 2.10 -11.74
CA LYS A 95 12.10 1.73 -13.16
C LYS A 95 11.08 0.62 -13.39
N VAL A 96 9.94 0.73 -12.73
CA VAL A 96 8.82 -0.22 -12.82
C VAL A 96 7.52 0.43 -13.33
N GLU A 97 7.57 1.70 -13.72
CA GLU A 97 6.42 2.48 -14.17
C GLU A 97 5.69 1.87 -15.38
N ASP A 98 6.42 1.21 -16.27
CA ASP A 98 5.85 0.54 -17.46
C ASP A 98 4.97 -0.67 -17.10
N ARG A 99 5.07 -1.17 -15.87
CA ARG A 99 4.32 -2.33 -15.37
C ARG A 99 3.35 -1.96 -14.26
N LEU A 100 3.19 -0.65 -13.99
CA LEU A 100 2.34 -0.12 -12.95
C LEU A 100 1.23 0.74 -13.55
N ARG A 101 0.02 0.55 -13.05
CA ARG A 101 -1.10 1.48 -13.22
C ARG A 101 -1.53 1.99 -11.85
N LEU A 102 -1.61 3.29 -11.68
CA LEU A 102 -2.10 3.94 -10.47
C LEU A 102 -3.50 4.46 -10.71
N VAL A 103 -4.41 4.25 -9.76
CA VAL A 103 -5.80 4.66 -9.86
C VAL A 103 -6.29 5.30 -8.56
N GLU A 104 -7.00 6.41 -8.68
CA GLU A 104 -7.78 6.93 -7.57
C GLU A 104 -8.99 6.03 -7.37
N PHE A 105 -9.14 5.45 -6.16
CA PHE A 105 -10.10 4.39 -5.93
C PHE A 105 -10.47 4.31 -4.44
N ASP A 106 -11.78 4.35 -4.19
CA ASP A 106 -12.36 4.14 -2.87
C ASP A 106 -13.05 2.77 -2.82
N TYR A 107 -12.39 1.76 -2.24
CA TYR A 107 -12.95 0.40 -2.17
C TYR A 107 -14.23 0.27 -1.32
N PHE A 108 -14.67 1.34 -0.65
CA PHE A 108 -16.00 1.41 -0.04
C PHE A 108 -17.11 1.76 -1.05
N LYS A 109 -16.75 2.31 -2.23
CA LYS A 109 -17.72 2.83 -3.22
C LYS A 109 -17.50 2.27 -4.62
N ASP A 110 -16.22 2.06 -4.97
CA ASP A 110 -15.82 1.73 -6.33
C ASP A 110 -15.69 0.22 -6.52
N VAL A 111 -15.78 -0.23 -7.77
CA VAL A 111 -15.69 -1.64 -8.14
C VAL A 111 -14.73 -1.80 -9.32
N PHE A 112 -13.77 -2.72 -9.21
CA PHE A 112 -12.97 -3.13 -10.35
C PHE A 112 -13.77 -4.02 -11.30
N SER A 113 -13.66 -3.75 -12.60
CA SER A 113 -14.19 -4.62 -13.66
C SER A 113 -13.20 -5.72 -14.09
N GLU A 114 -11.95 -5.58 -13.71
CA GLU A 114 -10.86 -6.54 -13.95
C GLU A 114 -10.59 -7.39 -12.71
N ARG A 115 -9.87 -8.50 -12.91
CA ARG A 115 -9.51 -9.42 -11.85
C ARG A 115 -8.00 -9.56 -11.75
N PHE A 116 -7.53 -9.96 -10.56
CA PHE A 116 -6.13 -10.03 -10.19
C PHE A 116 -5.78 -11.43 -9.66
N ASP A 117 -4.53 -11.81 -9.78
CA ASP A 117 -4.04 -13.08 -9.24
C ASP A 117 -3.71 -12.95 -7.75
N LEU A 118 -3.35 -11.74 -7.30
CA LEU A 118 -3.03 -11.47 -5.90
C LEU A 118 -3.50 -10.06 -5.52
N ILE A 119 -4.14 -9.95 -4.38
CA ILE A 119 -4.47 -8.67 -3.74
C ILE A 119 -3.66 -8.55 -2.46
N VAL A 120 -2.95 -7.44 -2.31
CA VAL A 120 -2.22 -7.08 -1.09
C VAL A 120 -2.76 -5.77 -0.53
N SER A 121 -2.73 -5.63 0.78
CA SER A 121 -3.12 -4.38 1.45
C SER A 121 -2.53 -4.32 2.85
N ASN A 122 -2.09 -3.14 3.24
CA ASN A 122 -1.85 -2.78 4.63
C ASN A 122 -2.80 -1.62 4.99
N PRO A 123 -4.09 -1.90 5.20
CA PRO A 123 -5.10 -0.88 5.41
C PRO A 123 -4.98 -0.25 6.79
N PRO A 124 -5.62 0.91 7.03
CA PRO A 124 -5.73 1.51 8.36
C PRO A 124 -6.40 0.54 9.34
N TYR A 125 -5.84 0.43 10.56
CA TYR A 125 -6.30 -0.55 11.56
C TYR A 125 -6.34 0.00 12.99
N ILE A 126 -6.10 1.27 13.21
CA ILE A 126 -6.13 1.87 14.55
C ILE A 126 -7.57 2.25 14.87
N PRO A 127 -8.14 1.82 16.01
CA PRO A 127 -9.45 2.29 16.43
C PRO A 127 -9.49 3.81 16.49
N SER A 128 -10.58 4.44 16.00
CA SER A 128 -10.70 5.89 15.91
C SER A 128 -10.46 6.58 17.27
N ALA A 129 -10.90 5.95 18.37
CA ALA A 129 -10.70 6.49 19.73
C ALA A 129 -9.22 6.51 20.16
N ASP A 130 -8.38 5.63 19.59
CA ASP A 130 -6.98 5.46 19.96
C ASP A 130 -6.04 6.38 19.16
N VAL A 131 -6.51 6.90 18.02
CA VAL A 131 -5.71 7.78 17.14
C VAL A 131 -5.17 9.00 17.91
N ALA A 132 -5.98 9.59 18.79
CA ALA A 132 -5.58 10.75 19.57
C ALA A 132 -4.42 10.47 20.54
N PHE A 133 -4.21 9.20 20.93
CA PHE A 133 -3.20 8.75 21.89
C PHE A 133 -1.91 8.23 21.22
N LEU A 134 -1.87 8.22 19.91
CA LEU A 134 -0.66 7.85 19.18
C LEU A 134 0.49 8.80 19.49
N ALA A 135 1.71 8.29 19.35
CA ALA A 135 2.91 9.11 19.45
C ALA A 135 2.84 10.30 18.49
N PRO A 136 3.30 11.50 18.90
CA PRO A 136 3.25 12.71 18.05
C PRO A 136 3.88 12.51 16.67
N GLU A 137 4.93 11.70 16.58
CA GLU A 137 5.62 11.35 15.33
C GLU A 137 4.71 10.65 14.32
N VAL A 138 3.66 9.99 14.79
CA VAL A 138 2.68 9.28 13.95
C VAL A 138 1.50 10.19 13.66
N LYS A 139 0.76 10.60 14.71
CA LYS A 139 -0.52 11.29 14.52
C LYS A 139 -0.41 12.66 13.86
N ASP A 140 0.73 13.37 14.05
CA ASP A 140 0.91 14.73 13.53
C ASP A 140 1.56 14.75 12.14
N TYR A 141 2.12 13.60 11.69
CA TYR A 141 2.95 13.54 10.48
C TYR A 141 2.54 12.44 9.48
N ASP A 142 1.80 11.42 9.89
CA ASP A 142 1.19 10.46 8.97
C ASP A 142 -0.28 10.88 8.69
N PRO A 143 -0.81 10.65 7.48
CA PRO A 143 -2.17 11.04 7.15
C PRO A 143 -3.19 10.22 7.95
N LEU A 144 -4.24 10.88 8.47
CA LEU A 144 -5.29 10.24 9.25
C LEU A 144 -5.96 9.09 8.49
N SER A 145 -6.14 9.25 7.18
CA SER A 145 -6.69 8.23 6.28
C SER A 145 -5.84 6.95 6.19
N ALA A 146 -4.58 6.99 6.62
CA ALA A 146 -3.71 5.82 6.69
C ALA A 146 -3.64 5.20 8.10
N LEU A 147 -4.31 5.80 9.09
CA LEU A 147 -4.26 5.38 10.49
C LEU A 147 -5.61 4.86 10.98
N ASP A 148 -6.69 5.61 10.72
CA ASP A 148 -8.02 5.37 11.29
C ASP A 148 -8.72 4.18 10.63
N GLY A 149 -8.83 3.08 11.38
CA GLY A 149 -9.49 1.82 10.98
C GLY A 149 -10.96 1.73 11.37
N GLY A 150 -11.57 2.82 11.83
CA GLY A 150 -12.96 2.84 12.28
C GLY A 150 -13.12 2.52 13.77
N ALA A 151 -14.34 2.24 14.18
CA ALA A 151 -14.70 2.14 15.60
C ALA A 151 -13.88 1.12 16.39
N ASP A 152 -13.57 -0.03 15.79
CA ASP A 152 -12.78 -1.11 16.40
C ASP A 152 -11.49 -1.46 15.62
N GLY A 153 -11.13 -0.61 14.64
CA GLY A 153 -9.95 -0.81 13.80
C GLY A 153 -10.11 -1.84 12.68
N LEU A 154 -11.30 -2.37 12.45
CA LEU A 154 -11.52 -3.47 11.50
C LEU A 154 -12.39 -3.11 10.29
N ASP A 155 -12.83 -1.86 10.16
CA ASP A 155 -13.78 -1.49 9.11
C ASP A 155 -13.20 -1.73 7.71
N HIS A 156 -11.94 -1.37 7.50
CA HIS A 156 -11.24 -1.59 6.24
C HIS A 156 -11.05 -3.09 5.92
N TYR A 157 -10.70 -3.90 6.92
CA TYR A 157 -10.55 -5.35 6.75
C TYR A 157 -11.88 -6.01 6.36
N ARG A 158 -12.97 -5.63 7.03
CA ARG A 158 -14.31 -6.14 6.69
C ARG A 158 -14.71 -5.77 5.28
N GLN A 159 -14.47 -4.52 4.89
CA GLN A 159 -14.78 -4.06 3.55
C GLN A 159 -13.95 -4.81 2.50
N ILE A 160 -12.63 -4.87 2.65
CA ILE A 160 -11.74 -5.58 1.73
C ILE A 160 -12.17 -7.06 1.61
N ALA A 161 -12.39 -7.73 2.72
CA ALA A 161 -12.83 -9.14 2.72
C ALA A 161 -14.17 -9.34 2.00
N SER A 162 -15.07 -8.36 2.05
CA SER A 162 -16.38 -8.45 1.39
C SER A 162 -16.32 -8.32 -0.13
N VAL A 163 -15.31 -7.61 -0.66
CA VAL A 163 -15.22 -7.30 -2.10
C VAL A 163 -14.10 -8.06 -2.83
N ALA A 164 -13.04 -8.46 -2.13
CA ALA A 164 -11.84 -9.04 -2.71
C ALA A 164 -12.13 -10.28 -3.58
N GLY A 165 -13.05 -11.18 -3.13
CA GLY A 165 -13.42 -12.36 -3.91
C GLY A 165 -14.01 -12.04 -5.28
N GLY A 166 -14.64 -10.86 -5.45
CA GLY A 166 -15.15 -10.40 -6.75
C GLY A 166 -14.04 -9.92 -7.69
N TRP A 167 -12.87 -9.59 -7.14
CA TRP A 167 -11.71 -9.03 -7.87
C TRP A 167 -10.58 -10.05 -8.04
N LEU A 168 -10.72 -11.27 -7.52
CA LEU A 168 -9.72 -12.33 -7.71
C LEU A 168 -10.06 -13.20 -8.91
N ASN A 169 -9.04 -13.64 -9.63
CA ASN A 169 -9.12 -14.72 -10.60
C ASN A 169 -9.44 -16.05 -9.91
N ASP A 170 -9.86 -17.04 -10.67
CA ASP A 170 -10.04 -18.41 -10.16
C ASP A 170 -8.68 -18.94 -9.66
N GLY A 171 -8.58 -19.22 -8.38
CA GLY A 171 -7.34 -19.66 -7.73
C GLY A 171 -6.43 -18.52 -7.24
N GLY A 172 -6.89 -17.28 -7.31
CA GLY A 172 -6.23 -16.12 -6.72
C GLY A 172 -6.54 -15.97 -5.23
#